data_906910f293b58bf53ceb3b3f4932151e
#
_entry.id   906910f293b58bf53ceb3b3f4932151e
#
_cell.length_a   1.000
_cell.length_b   1.000
_cell.length_c   1.000
_cell.angle_alpha   90.00
_cell.angle_beta   90.00
_cell.angle_gamma   90.00
#
_symmetry.space_group_name_H-M   'P 1'
#
loop_
_entity.id
_entity.type
_entity.pdbx_description
1 polymer ?
#
loop_
_entity_poly.entity_id
_entity_poly.type
_entity_poly.pdbx_seq_one_letter_code
_entity_poly.pdbx_strand_id
1 'polypeptide(L)'
;MTNTATNRADVYSRITDKIIADLEQGVRPWLRPWNADHAAGKITRPLRHNGIPYKGINVIMLWSAATVKGYACPLWLTFKQALELGGNVKKGETGELVVYANSITRTETDQKGDEIEREIPFLKGYTVFNVEQCENLPAHYYATAEPPALTPLQRIEAVDRFFAATGAEIRTGGTRAFYAEGADYVQMPPFETFRDAESQAATLAHELTHWTKHAKRLARDMGRVKWGDEGYAREELVAELGSAFLCADLGITPEVREDHAAYIGSWLKVLKDDKRLIFSAASQAQRATDYLHSLQPHQAEAKEGRAAA
;
A
#
# COMPACT_ATOMS: atom_id res chain seq x y z
N MET A 1 13.10 33.68 11.53
CA MET A 1 12.94 32.73 10.39
C MET A 1 13.41 31.34 10.81
N THR A 2 12.63 30.66 11.65
CA THR A 2 13.01 29.35 12.25
C THR A 2 11.77 28.50 12.49
N ASN A 3 11.12 28.01 11.41
CA ASN A 3 9.95 27.14 11.61
C ASN A 3 9.80 25.99 10.62
N THR A 4 10.74 25.79 9.67
CA THR A 4 10.59 24.77 8.63
C THR A 4 11.26 23.43 8.97
N ALA A 5 12.29 23.41 9.79
CA ALA A 5 13.00 22.18 10.18
C ALA A 5 12.25 21.37 11.24
N THR A 6 11.62 22.05 12.19
CA THR A 6 10.83 21.42 13.28
C THR A 6 9.58 20.73 12.77
N ASN A 7 8.97 21.26 11.69
CA ASN A 7 7.73 20.71 11.13
C ASN A 7 7.95 19.42 10.29
N ARG A 8 9.17 19.20 9.76
CA ARG A 8 9.49 17.98 8.99
C ARG A 8 9.75 16.78 9.88
N ALA A 9 10.46 16.96 10.98
CA ALA A 9 10.67 15.91 11.98
C ALA A 9 9.35 15.48 12.61
N ASP A 10 8.40 16.41 12.78
CA ASP A 10 7.07 16.16 13.34
C ASP A 10 6.21 15.24 12.45
N VAL A 11 6.25 15.35 11.12
CA VAL A 11 5.43 14.52 10.22
C VAL A 11 5.81 13.04 10.29
N TYR A 12 7.10 12.70 10.29
CA TYR A 12 7.55 11.31 10.42
C TYR A 12 7.13 10.72 11.78
N SER A 13 7.40 11.44 12.85
CA SER A 13 7.03 11.02 14.20
C SER A 13 5.53 10.84 14.35
N ARG A 14 4.73 11.83 13.95
CA ARG A 14 3.26 11.78 14.08
C ARG A 14 2.64 10.58 13.38
N ILE A 15 3.09 10.27 12.16
CA ILE A 15 2.57 9.12 11.40
C ILE A 15 3.04 7.81 12.02
N THR A 16 4.34 7.69 12.33
CA THR A 16 4.88 6.45 12.88
C THR A 16 4.33 6.17 14.27
N ASP A 17 4.18 7.18 15.12
CA ASP A 17 3.62 7.02 16.47
C ASP A 17 2.16 6.57 16.44
N LYS A 18 1.36 7.05 15.46
CA LYS A 18 0.00 6.54 15.24
C LYS A 18 0.01 5.05 14.88
N ILE A 19 0.88 4.65 13.94
CA ILE A 19 0.99 3.24 13.52
C ILE A 19 1.48 2.35 14.67
N ILE A 20 2.43 2.83 15.48
CA ILE A 20 2.89 2.14 16.69
C ILE A 20 1.73 1.95 17.66
N ALA A 21 0.95 2.99 17.91
CA ALA A 21 -0.20 2.92 18.82
C ALA A 21 -1.26 1.91 18.31
N ASP A 22 -1.54 1.88 17.00
CA ASP A 22 -2.45 0.91 16.39
C ASP A 22 -1.91 -0.52 16.58
N LEU A 23 -0.62 -0.76 16.34
CA LEU A 23 0.04 -2.07 16.51
C LEU A 23 0.06 -2.53 17.98
N GLU A 24 0.30 -1.62 18.93
CA GLU A 24 0.27 -1.92 20.37
C GLU A 24 -1.13 -2.34 20.86
N GLN A 25 -2.16 -1.88 20.17
CA GLN A 25 -3.55 -2.30 20.39
C GLN A 25 -3.93 -3.58 19.64
N GLY A 26 -2.98 -4.21 18.94
CA GLY A 26 -3.23 -5.39 18.11
C GLY A 26 -3.91 -5.09 16.77
N VAL A 27 -4.05 -3.80 16.42
CA VAL A 27 -4.60 -3.37 15.14
C VAL A 27 -3.47 -3.25 14.12
N ARG A 28 -3.60 -3.95 13.00
CA ARG A 28 -2.71 -3.81 11.85
C ARG A 28 -3.39 -2.90 10.83
N PRO A 29 -2.92 -1.66 10.63
CA PRO A 29 -3.58 -0.68 9.77
C PRO A 29 -3.73 -1.11 8.30
N TRP A 30 -2.88 -2.04 7.87
CA TRP A 30 -2.89 -2.61 6.51
C TRP A 30 -3.74 -3.88 6.37
N LEU A 31 -4.24 -4.43 7.48
CA LEU A 31 -5.23 -5.51 7.49
C LEU A 31 -6.57 -4.91 7.89
N ARG A 32 -7.25 -4.29 6.95
CA ARG A 32 -8.60 -3.81 7.18
C ARG A 32 -9.52 -4.99 7.43
N PRO A 33 -10.34 -5.03 8.50
CA PRO A 33 -11.41 -6.00 8.62
C PRO A 33 -12.43 -5.68 7.51
N TRP A 34 -12.39 -6.47 6.45
CA TRP A 34 -13.30 -6.39 5.32
C TRP A 34 -14.62 -7.03 5.73
N ASN A 35 -15.47 -6.28 6.41
CA ASN A 35 -16.85 -6.70 6.60
C ASN A 35 -17.57 -6.54 5.27
N ALA A 36 -17.92 -7.69 4.69
CA ALA A 36 -18.62 -7.81 3.40
C ALA A 36 -19.90 -6.94 3.33
N ASP A 37 -20.49 -6.61 4.46
CA ASP A 37 -21.76 -5.87 4.56
C ASP A 37 -21.64 -4.38 4.23
N HIS A 38 -20.45 -3.78 4.35
CA HIS A 38 -20.31 -2.32 4.20
C HIS A 38 -19.66 -1.86 2.91
N ALA A 39 -18.92 -2.71 2.21
CA ALA A 39 -18.15 -2.33 1.03
C ALA A 39 -18.60 -3.01 -0.28
N ALA A 40 -19.79 -3.60 -0.32
CA ALA A 40 -20.24 -4.43 -1.45
C ALA A 40 -19.17 -5.45 -1.90
N GLY A 41 -18.38 -5.98 -0.94
CA GLY A 41 -17.33 -6.96 -1.20
C GLY A 41 -16.09 -6.42 -1.97
N LYS A 42 -15.96 -5.11 -2.15
CA LYS A 42 -14.86 -4.55 -2.95
C LYS A 42 -13.75 -4.02 -2.05
N ILE A 43 -12.66 -4.78 -1.97
CA ILE A 43 -11.40 -4.32 -1.40
C ILE A 43 -10.80 -3.34 -2.40
N THR A 44 -10.44 -2.14 -1.97
CA THR A 44 -9.81 -1.15 -2.85
C THR A 44 -8.86 -0.27 -2.05
N ARG A 45 -7.85 0.26 -2.74
CA ARG A 45 -7.03 1.31 -2.17
C ARG A 45 -7.85 2.57 -1.90
N PRO A 46 -7.43 3.40 -0.94
CA PRO A 46 -7.98 4.74 -0.82
C PRO A 46 -7.77 5.51 -2.14
N LEU A 47 -8.80 6.20 -2.57
CA LEU A 47 -8.83 6.93 -3.84
C LEU A 47 -8.88 8.43 -3.59
N ARG A 48 -8.22 9.20 -4.44
CA ARG A 48 -8.39 10.65 -4.54
C ARG A 48 -9.76 10.94 -5.15
N HIS A 49 -10.23 12.18 -5.03
CA HIS A 49 -11.52 12.62 -5.59
C HIS A 49 -11.68 12.33 -7.10
N ASN A 50 -10.59 12.22 -7.85
CA ASN A 50 -10.57 11.92 -9.28
C ASN A 50 -10.38 10.43 -9.60
N GLY A 51 -10.52 9.54 -8.61
CA GLY A 51 -10.42 8.10 -8.77
C GLY A 51 -8.98 7.54 -8.80
N ILE A 52 -7.96 8.41 -8.74
CA ILE A 52 -6.56 7.95 -8.73
C ILE A 52 -6.21 7.38 -7.35
N PRO A 53 -5.65 6.15 -7.25
CA PRO A 53 -5.27 5.56 -5.97
C PRO A 53 -4.19 6.36 -5.24
N TYR A 54 -4.29 6.40 -3.91
CA TYR A 54 -3.17 6.77 -3.06
C TYR A 54 -2.09 5.69 -3.10
N LYS A 55 -0.84 6.08 -2.82
CA LYS A 55 0.34 5.20 -2.86
C LYS A 55 1.14 5.27 -1.55
N GLY A 56 1.90 4.19 -1.28
CA GLY A 56 2.84 4.11 -0.17
C GLY A 56 2.19 4.33 1.20
N ILE A 57 2.84 5.13 2.05
CA ILE A 57 2.39 5.37 3.42
C ILE A 57 0.97 5.94 3.51
N ASN A 58 0.52 6.71 2.52
CA ASN A 58 -0.82 7.29 2.52
C ASN A 58 -1.92 6.22 2.49
N VAL A 59 -1.66 5.08 1.83
CA VAL A 59 -2.61 3.95 1.81
C VAL A 59 -2.85 3.45 3.23
N ILE A 60 -1.78 3.22 3.99
CA ILE A 60 -1.82 2.71 5.36
C ILE A 60 -2.56 3.69 6.28
N MET A 61 -2.23 4.98 6.18
CA MET A 61 -2.86 6.03 6.99
C MET A 61 -4.36 6.12 6.76
N LEU A 62 -4.78 6.10 5.50
CA LEU A 62 -6.19 6.24 5.14
C LEU A 62 -6.98 4.95 5.40
N TRP A 63 -6.37 3.77 5.29
CA TRP A 63 -6.99 2.52 5.74
C TRP A 63 -7.19 2.49 7.26
N SER A 64 -6.15 2.88 8.04
CA SER A 64 -6.28 3.02 9.49
C SER A 64 -7.45 3.93 9.87
N ALA A 65 -7.50 5.12 9.26
CA ALA A 65 -8.57 6.09 9.51
C ALA A 65 -9.96 5.55 9.13
N ALA A 66 -10.08 4.92 7.96
CA ALA A 66 -11.34 4.34 7.51
C ALA A 66 -11.82 3.22 8.44
N THR A 67 -10.89 2.40 8.94
CA THR A 67 -11.21 1.32 9.89
C THR A 67 -11.70 1.87 11.23
N VAL A 68 -10.97 2.83 11.81
CA VAL A 68 -11.31 3.41 13.12
C VAL A 68 -12.63 4.18 13.08
N LYS A 69 -12.88 4.90 11.98
CA LYS A 69 -14.08 5.75 11.83
C LYS A 69 -15.25 5.03 11.13
N GLY A 70 -15.06 3.80 10.64
CA GLY A 70 -16.10 3.02 9.99
C GLY A 70 -16.48 3.50 8.59
N TYR A 71 -15.60 4.22 7.87
CA TYR A 71 -15.90 4.69 6.52
C TYR A 71 -15.94 3.54 5.51
N ALA A 72 -17.01 3.47 4.73
CA ALA A 72 -17.18 2.51 3.64
C ALA A 72 -16.66 3.08 2.31
N CYS A 73 -16.81 4.39 2.07
CA CYS A 73 -16.39 5.02 0.83
C CYS A 73 -14.85 5.15 0.76
N PRO A 74 -14.19 4.70 -0.32
CA PRO A 74 -12.74 4.81 -0.47
C PRO A 74 -12.25 6.20 -0.89
N LEU A 75 -13.14 7.14 -1.20
CA LEU A 75 -12.81 8.45 -1.75
C LEU A 75 -12.43 9.46 -0.67
N TRP A 76 -11.34 10.18 -0.93
CA TRP A 76 -10.80 11.21 -0.04
C TRP A 76 -10.49 12.48 -0.84
N LEU A 77 -10.76 13.63 -0.24
CA LEU A 77 -10.58 14.94 -0.85
C LEU A 77 -10.06 15.97 0.16
N THR A 78 -9.37 16.98 -0.32
CA THR A 78 -8.98 18.11 0.51
C THR A 78 -10.18 19.03 0.77
N PHE A 79 -10.09 19.85 1.82
CA PHE A 79 -11.11 20.86 2.11
C PHE A 79 -11.41 21.78 0.89
N LYS A 80 -10.33 22.19 0.20
CA LYS A 80 -10.45 23.02 -1.00
C LYS A 80 -11.22 22.30 -2.12
N GLN A 81 -10.90 21.02 -2.36
CA GLN A 81 -11.61 20.21 -3.36
C GLN A 81 -13.09 20.02 -3.03
N ALA A 82 -13.44 19.86 -1.72
CA ALA A 82 -14.84 19.79 -1.33
C ALA A 82 -15.60 21.06 -1.73
N LEU A 83 -15.02 22.23 -1.49
CA LEU A 83 -15.61 23.53 -1.87
C LEU A 83 -15.69 23.71 -3.40
N GLU A 84 -14.64 23.34 -4.14
CA GLU A 84 -14.60 23.43 -5.61
C GLU A 84 -15.66 22.54 -6.27
N LEU A 85 -16.03 21.42 -5.61
CA LEU A 85 -17.09 20.52 -6.05
C LEU A 85 -18.50 20.96 -5.62
N GLY A 86 -18.61 22.10 -4.95
CA GLY A 86 -19.89 22.65 -4.48
C GLY A 86 -20.37 22.09 -3.13
N GLY A 87 -19.56 21.23 -2.49
CA GLY A 87 -19.82 20.69 -1.17
C GLY A 87 -19.02 21.37 -0.08
N ASN A 88 -19.13 20.87 1.13
CA ASN A 88 -18.36 21.32 2.29
C ASN A 88 -18.10 20.17 3.28
N VAL A 89 -17.05 20.30 4.05
CA VAL A 89 -16.78 19.42 5.18
C VAL A 89 -17.75 19.76 6.32
N LYS A 90 -18.39 18.74 6.89
CA LYS A 90 -19.33 18.90 8.00
C LYS A 90 -18.67 19.54 9.21
N LYS A 91 -19.39 20.36 9.94
CA LYS A 91 -18.89 21.05 11.13
C LYS A 91 -18.42 20.05 12.20
N GLY A 92 -17.22 20.26 12.73
CA GLY A 92 -16.64 19.41 13.77
C GLY A 92 -15.85 18.22 13.27
N GLU A 93 -15.84 17.95 11.96
CA GLU A 93 -15.07 16.87 11.38
C GLU A 93 -13.55 17.16 11.43
N THR A 94 -12.79 16.11 11.67
CA THR A 94 -11.31 16.14 11.68
C THR A 94 -10.79 15.29 10.54
N GLY A 95 -10.00 15.89 9.66
CA GLY A 95 -9.40 15.20 8.53
C GLY A 95 -8.13 14.44 8.90
N GLU A 96 -7.68 13.61 7.98
CA GLU A 96 -6.50 12.76 8.12
C GLU A 96 -5.28 13.37 7.44
N LEU A 97 -4.11 13.19 8.09
CA LEU A 97 -2.84 13.63 7.54
C LEU A 97 -2.37 12.67 6.45
N VAL A 98 -2.08 13.20 5.27
CA VAL A 98 -1.40 12.51 4.19
C VAL A 98 -0.16 13.29 3.79
N VAL A 99 0.76 12.65 3.08
CA VAL A 99 2.03 13.24 2.67
C VAL A 99 2.17 13.28 1.16
N TYR A 100 2.82 14.34 0.69
CA TYR A 100 3.30 14.49 -0.67
C TYR A 100 4.81 14.60 -0.65
N ALA A 101 5.47 13.63 -1.27
CA ALA A 101 6.91 13.62 -1.44
C ALA A 101 7.25 13.99 -2.88
N ASN A 102 8.20 14.90 -3.07
CA ASN A 102 8.73 15.29 -4.36
C ASN A 102 10.14 15.84 -4.19
N SER A 103 10.82 16.16 -5.28
CA SER A 103 12.10 16.87 -5.27
C SER A 103 11.96 18.23 -5.95
N ILE A 104 12.80 19.18 -5.52
CA ILE A 104 12.97 20.47 -6.16
C ILE A 104 14.38 20.49 -6.72
N THR A 105 14.51 20.72 -8.01
CA THR A 105 15.82 20.98 -8.64
C THR A 105 16.28 22.36 -8.26
N ARG A 106 17.47 22.46 -7.68
CA ARG A 106 18.14 23.71 -7.36
C ARG A 106 19.48 23.76 -8.06
N THR A 107 19.71 24.81 -8.84
CA THR A 107 21.01 25.08 -9.40
C THR A 107 21.92 25.67 -8.30
N GLU A 108 23.06 25.05 -8.06
CA GLU A 108 24.09 25.49 -7.13
C GLU A 108 25.41 25.60 -7.92
N THR A 109 26.26 26.57 -7.54
CA THR A 109 27.60 26.70 -8.13
C THR A 109 28.57 25.85 -7.29
N ASP A 110 29.32 24.98 -7.93
CA ASP A 110 30.31 24.15 -7.25
C ASP A 110 31.57 24.96 -6.90
N GLN A 111 32.54 24.31 -6.20
CA GLN A 111 33.79 24.95 -5.80
C GLN A 111 34.70 25.32 -6.98
N LYS A 112 34.38 24.90 -8.20
CA LYS A 112 35.12 25.22 -9.45
C LYS A 112 34.47 26.33 -10.25
N GLY A 113 33.27 26.78 -9.82
CA GLY A 113 32.49 27.81 -10.50
C GLY A 113 31.51 27.26 -11.53
N ASP A 114 31.36 25.93 -11.64
CA ASP A 114 30.43 25.29 -12.56
C ASP A 114 29.03 25.21 -11.95
N GLU A 115 27.98 25.44 -12.76
CA GLU A 115 26.59 25.25 -12.36
C GLU A 115 26.27 23.75 -12.30
N ILE A 116 25.84 23.29 -11.13
CA ILE A 116 25.37 21.91 -10.90
C ILE A 116 23.91 21.93 -10.46
N GLU A 117 23.10 21.07 -11.06
CA GLU A 117 21.72 20.85 -10.63
C GLU A 117 21.70 19.84 -9.49
N ARG A 118 21.10 20.22 -8.37
CA ARG A 118 20.92 19.35 -7.20
C ARG A 118 19.43 19.13 -6.94
N GLU A 119 19.02 17.87 -6.92
CA GLU A 119 17.68 17.51 -6.47
C GLU A 119 17.59 17.48 -4.94
N ILE A 120 16.73 18.34 -4.39
CA ILE A 120 16.46 18.42 -2.96
C ILE A 120 15.10 17.78 -2.70
N PRO A 121 15.05 16.57 -2.07
CA PRO A 121 13.79 15.94 -1.73
C PRO A 121 13.07 16.71 -0.64
N PHE A 122 11.75 16.83 -0.75
CA PHE A 122 10.91 17.40 0.29
C PHE A 122 9.67 16.52 0.57
N LEU A 123 9.21 16.59 1.81
CA LEU A 123 7.99 15.97 2.26
C LEU A 123 7.04 17.05 2.80
N LYS A 124 5.82 17.11 2.29
CA LYS A 124 4.78 18.05 2.72
C LYS A 124 3.57 17.27 3.22
N GLY A 125 3.15 17.54 4.46
CA GLY A 125 1.88 17.05 4.98
C GLY A 125 0.72 17.94 4.55
N TYR A 126 -0.42 17.35 4.25
CA TYR A 126 -1.68 18.03 4.03
C TYR A 126 -2.85 17.18 4.56
N THR A 127 -4.00 17.81 4.75
CA THR A 127 -5.18 17.17 5.35
C THR A 127 -6.18 16.81 4.28
N VAL A 128 -6.74 15.61 4.38
CA VAL A 128 -7.84 15.11 3.55
C VAL A 128 -9.00 14.63 4.42
N PHE A 129 -10.17 14.62 3.85
CA PHE A 129 -11.41 14.19 4.47
C PHE A 129 -12.03 13.08 3.63
N ASN A 130 -12.60 12.08 4.28
CA ASN A 130 -13.40 11.10 3.57
C ASN A 130 -14.67 11.75 3.03
N VAL A 131 -15.18 11.28 1.90
CA VAL A 131 -16.44 11.76 1.32
C VAL A 131 -17.58 11.73 2.34
N GLU A 132 -17.62 10.73 3.23
CA GLU A 132 -18.63 10.61 4.27
C GLU A 132 -18.58 11.71 5.34
N GLN A 133 -17.46 12.45 5.43
CA GLN A 133 -17.31 13.66 6.25
C GLN A 133 -17.80 14.94 5.55
N CYS A 134 -18.26 14.83 4.31
CA CYS A 134 -18.68 15.95 3.50
C CYS A 134 -20.19 15.93 3.25
N GLU A 135 -20.75 17.07 2.92
CA GLU A 135 -22.13 17.25 2.51
C GLU A 135 -22.20 18.10 1.25
N ASN A 136 -23.33 17.99 0.53
CA ASN A 136 -23.62 18.73 -0.70
C ASN A 136 -22.64 18.48 -1.86
N LEU A 137 -21.87 17.38 -1.83
CA LEU A 137 -21.09 16.97 -2.98
C LEU A 137 -22.03 16.44 -4.09
N PRO A 138 -21.59 16.42 -5.37
CA PRO A 138 -22.34 15.77 -6.44
C PRO A 138 -22.72 14.33 -6.11
N ALA A 139 -23.91 13.91 -6.49
CA ALA A 139 -24.52 12.63 -6.07
C ALA A 139 -23.65 11.40 -6.35
N HIS A 140 -22.83 11.42 -7.41
CA HIS A 140 -21.95 10.30 -7.75
C HIS A 140 -20.86 10.03 -6.70
N TYR A 141 -20.50 10.99 -5.83
CA TYR A 141 -19.58 10.77 -4.72
C TYR A 141 -20.18 9.92 -3.59
N TYR A 142 -21.50 9.91 -3.48
CA TYR A 142 -22.24 9.14 -2.48
C TYR A 142 -22.82 7.83 -3.03
N ALA A 143 -22.61 7.58 -4.33
CA ALA A 143 -23.07 6.33 -4.93
C ALA A 143 -22.34 5.15 -4.26
N THR A 144 -23.13 4.18 -3.79
CA THR A 144 -22.59 2.91 -3.34
C THR A 144 -21.83 2.25 -4.50
N ALA A 145 -20.64 1.71 -4.20
CA ALA A 145 -19.88 1.00 -5.22
C ALA A 145 -20.77 -0.11 -5.83
N GLU A 146 -20.82 -0.15 -7.16
CA GLU A 146 -21.50 -1.26 -7.84
C GLU A 146 -20.89 -2.60 -7.42
N PRO A 147 -21.69 -3.67 -7.34
CA PRO A 147 -21.19 -5.01 -7.09
C PRO A 147 -20.01 -5.33 -8.02
N PRO A 148 -19.04 -6.13 -7.60
CA PRO A 148 -17.92 -6.51 -8.46
C PRO A 148 -18.44 -7.08 -9.78
N ALA A 149 -17.89 -6.59 -10.89
CA ALA A 149 -18.25 -7.06 -12.22
C ALA A 149 -17.92 -8.56 -12.45
N LEU A 150 -17.06 -9.14 -11.59
CA LEU A 150 -16.62 -10.52 -11.66
C LEU A 150 -17.24 -11.36 -10.55
N THR A 151 -17.66 -12.58 -10.88
CA THR A 151 -18.01 -13.59 -9.88
C THR A 151 -16.76 -13.95 -9.05
N PRO A 152 -16.90 -14.54 -7.84
CA PRO A 152 -15.77 -14.98 -7.03
C PRO A 152 -14.81 -15.90 -7.81
N LEU A 153 -15.32 -16.85 -8.61
CA LEU A 153 -14.50 -17.74 -9.42
C LEU A 153 -13.69 -16.96 -10.48
N GLN A 154 -14.35 -16.08 -11.24
CA GLN A 154 -13.69 -15.25 -12.26
C GLN A 154 -12.63 -14.34 -11.64
N ARG A 155 -12.85 -13.85 -10.40
CA ARG A 155 -11.87 -13.05 -9.67
C ARG A 155 -10.64 -13.87 -9.35
N ILE A 156 -10.78 -15.09 -8.82
CA ILE A 156 -9.66 -15.99 -8.52
C ILE A 156 -8.90 -16.36 -9.81
N GLU A 157 -9.59 -16.70 -10.90
CA GLU A 157 -8.94 -16.94 -12.20
C GLU A 157 -8.15 -15.72 -12.71
N ALA A 158 -8.64 -14.49 -12.46
CA ALA A 158 -7.92 -13.28 -12.83
C ALA A 158 -6.65 -13.10 -11.97
N VAL A 159 -6.73 -13.46 -10.69
CA VAL A 159 -5.58 -13.44 -9.76
C VAL A 159 -4.53 -14.47 -10.18
N ASP A 160 -4.95 -15.70 -10.53
CA ASP A 160 -4.05 -16.76 -11.00
C ASP A 160 -3.31 -16.33 -12.28
N ARG A 161 -4.05 -15.72 -13.23
CA ARG A 161 -3.42 -15.16 -14.44
C ARG A 161 -2.43 -14.05 -14.14
N PHE A 162 -2.75 -13.18 -13.16
CA PHE A 162 -1.84 -12.12 -12.73
C PHE A 162 -0.54 -12.69 -12.19
N PHE A 163 -0.61 -13.70 -11.32
CA PHE A 163 0.59 -14.31 -10.76
C PHE A 163 1.38 -15.11 -11.80
N ALA A 164 0.71 -15.83 -12.67
CA ALA A 164 1.37 -16.55 -13.77
C ALA A 164 2.14 -15.61 -14.72
N ALA A 165 1.60 -14.42 -14.99
CA ALA A 165 2.24 -13.42 -15.84
C ALA A 165 3.52 -12.82 -15.22
N THR A 166 3.77 -13.00 -13.93
CA THR A 166 5.02 -12.55 -13.30
C THR A 166 6.24 -13.33 -13.81
N GLY A 167 6.05 -14.55 -14.29
CA GLY A 167 7.14 -15.45 -14.70
C GLY A 167 7.98 -15.98 -13.55
N ALA A 168 7.55 -15.80 -12.29
CA ALA A 168 8.22 -16.36 -11.14
C ALA A 168 8.12 -17.91 -11.16
N GLU A 169 9.21 -18.59 -10.85
CA GLU A 169 9.18 -20.04 -10.64
C GLU A 169 8.49 -20.34 -9.32
N ILE A 170 7.30 -20.97 -9.38
CA ILE A 170 6.52 -21.37 -8.22
C ILE A 170 6.54 -22.88 -8.10
N ARG A 171 7.03 -23.41 -6.95
CA ARG A 171 7.07 -24.84 -6.64
C ARG A 171 6.01 -25.15 -5.58
N THR A 172 5.29 -26.26 -5.77
CA THR A 172 4.29 -26.71 -4.80
C THR A 172 4.83 -27.91 -4.02
N GLY A 173 4.65 -27.90 -2.69
CA GLY A 173 5.04 -28.98 -1.80
C GLY A 173 5.52 -28.46 -0.44
N GLY A 174 5.80 -29.39 0.49
CA GLY A 174 6.18 -29.04 1.85
C GLY A 174 5.05 -28.45 2.69
N THR A 175 5.39 -27.82 3.82
CA THR A 175 4.42 -27.29 4.79
C THR A 175 4.54 -25.79 5.02
N ARG A 176 5.45 -25.11 4.29
CA ARG A 176 5.74 -23.69 4.48
C ARG A 176 5.82 -22.96 3.14
N ALA A 177 5.30 -21.73 3.11
CA ALA A 177 5.56 -20.79 2.02
C ALA A 177 6.86 -20.02 2.32
N PHE A 178 7.68 -19.80 1.30
CA PHE A 178 8.86 -18.93 1.38
C PHE A 178 9.43 -18.62 -0.01
N TYR A 179 10.08 -17.49 -0.13
CA TYR A 179 10.93 -17.18 -1.28
C TYR A 179 12.38 -17.63 -1.02
N ALA A 180 12.92 -18.48 -1.88
CA ALA A 180 14.31 -18.97 -1.84
C ALA A 180 15.22 -18.09 -2.72
N GLU A 181 15.82 -17.05 -2.14
CA GLU A 181 16.58 -16.03 -2.88
C GLU A 181 17.75 -16.60 -3.68
N GLY A 182 18.56 -17.50 -3.08
CA GLY A 182 19.72 -18.07 -3.75
C GLY A 182 19.40 -18.99 -4.93
N ALA A 183 18.21 -19.60 -4.96
CA ALA A 183 17.73 -20.46 -6.04
C ALA A 183 16.63 -19.81 -6.88
N ASP A 184 16.21 -18.60 -6.51
CA ASP A 184 15.27 -17.71 -7.19
C ASP A 184 13.90 -18.33 -7.51
N TYR A 185 13.32 -19.07 -6.55
CA TYR A 185 11.97 -19.63 -6.67
C TYR A 185 11.11 -19.35 -5.44
N VAL A 186 9.79 -19.37 -5.61
CA VAL A 186 8.81 -19.33 -4.55
C VAL A 186 8.34 -20.75 -4.23
N GLN A 187 8.39 -21.14 -2.96
CA GLN A 187 7.81 -22.38 -2.47
C GLN A 187 6.43 -22.09 -1.88
N MET A 188 5.43 -22.88 -2.30
CA MET A 188 4.09 -22.84 -1.75
C MET A 188 3.67 -24.21 -1.22
N PRO A 189 2.97 -24.29 -0.08
CA PRO A 189 2.31 -25.54 0.35
C PRO A 189 1.25 -25.97 -0.66
N PRO A 190 0.81 -27.26 -0.63
CA PRO A 190 -0.34 -27.71 -1.42
C PRO A 190 -1.61 -26.91 -1.10
N PHE A 191 -2.47 -26.73 -2.12
CA PHE A 191 -3.72 -25.95 -2.00
C PHE A 191 -4.59 -26.39 -0.81
N GLU A 192 -4.67 -27.67 -0.57
CA GLU A 192 -5.48 -28.29 0.49
C GLU A 192 -5.07 -27.88 1.91
N THR A 193 -3.89 -27.25 2.06
CA THR A 193 -3.42 -26.73 3.35
C THR A 193 -3.95 -25.35 3.67
N PHE A 194 -4.52 -24.65 2.68
CA PHE A 194 -5.10 -23.32 2.83
C PHE A 194 -6.60 -23.42 3.13
N ARG A 195 -7.11 -22.42 3.84
CA ARG A 195 -8.54 -22.33 4.13
C ARG A 195 -9.39 -22.18 2.85
N ASP A 196 -8.91 -21.39 1.92
CA ASP A 196 -9.56 -21.05 0.67
C ASP A 196 -8.55 -20.49 -0.36
N ALA A 197 -9.03 -20.24 -1.58
CA ALA A 197 -8.21 -19.73 -2.67
C ALA A 197 -7.69 -18.30 -2.42
N GLU A 198 -8.43 -17.45 -1.70
CA GLU A 198 -7.99 -16.12 -1.35
C GLU A 198 -6.82 -16.17 -0.36
N SER A 199 -6.86 -17.10 0.60
CA SER A 199 -5.77 -17.33 1.56
C SER A 199 -4.48 -17.77 0.85
N GLN A 200 -4.59 -18.70 -0.11
CA GLN A 200 -3.44 -19.10 -0.93
C GLN A 200 -2.91 -17.90 -1.75
N ALA A 201 -3.79 -17.16 -2.40
CA ALA A 201 -3.43 -16.01 -3.21
C ALA A 201 -2.75 -14.90 -2.39
N ALA A 202 -3.27 -14.61 -1.19
CA ALA A 202 -2.67 -13.63 -0.28
C ALA A 202 -1.26 -14.06 0.18
N THR A 203 -1.07 -15.36 0.47
CA THR A 203 0.24 -15.91 0.81
C THR A 203 1.20 -15.81 -0.38
N LEU A 204 0.75 -16.15 -1.58
CA LEU A 204 1.57 -16.02 -2.79
C LEU A 204 1.94 -14.55 -3.08
N ALA A 205 1.02 -13.60 -2.86
CA ALA A 205 1.30 -12.18 -2.99
C ALA A 205 2.43 -11.72 -2.03
N HIS A 206 2.47 -12.27 -0.81
CA HIS A 206 3.54 -12.03 0.16
C HIS A 206 4.89 -12.57 -0.35
N GLU A 207 4.95 -13.81 -0.78
CA GLU A 207 6.18 -14.43 -1.29
C GLU A 207 6.66 -13.78 -2.60
N LEU A 208 5.75 -13.37 -3.48
CA LEU A 208 6.09 -12.62 -4.68
C LEU A 208 6.60 -11.21 -4.36
N THR A 209 6.16 -10.59 -3.27
CA THR A 209 6.76 -9.34 -2.81
C THR A 209 8.21 -9.56 -2.40
N HIS A 210 8.55 -10.63 -1.69
CA HIS A 210 9.92 -11.03 -1.43
C HIS A 210 10.69 -11.32 -2.72
N TRP A 211 10.09 -12.05 -3.66
CA TRP A 211 10.73 -12.37 -4.94
C TRP A 211 11.19 -11.12 -5.70
N THR A 212 10.46 -10.00 -5.58
CA THR A 212 10.87 -8.73 -6.21
C THR A 212 12.18 -8.17 -5.67
N LYS A 213 12.66 -8.58 -4.48
CA LYS A 213 13.91 -8.05 -3.89
C LYS A 213 15.17 -8.50 -4.61
N HIS A 214 15.11 -9.60 -5.37
CA HIS A 214 16.29 -10.20 -6.02
C HIS A 214 17.07 -9.18 -6.86
N ALA A 215 18.40 -9.37 -6.95
CA ALA A 215 19.32 -8.48 -7.66
C ALA A 215 18.97 -8.29 -9.16
N LYS A 216 18.35 -9.29 -9.80
CA LYS A 216 17.88 -9.21 -11.19
C LYS A 216 16.59 -8.38 -11.37
N ARG A 217 15.91 -7.96 -10.29
CA ARG A 217 14.67 -7.22 -10.29
C ARG A 217 14.84 -5.85 -9.63
N LEU A 218 14.32 -5.66 -8.42
CA LEU A 218 14.41 -4.37 -7.74
C LEU A 218 15.70 -4.20 -6.93
N ALA A 219 16.53 -5.25 -6.78
CA ALA A 219 17.78 -5.25 -6.02
C ALA A 219 17.60 -4.60 -4.62
N ARG A 220 16.50 -4.94 -3.92
CA ARG A 220 16.14 -4.32 -2.65
C ARG A 220 17.06 -4.82 -1.55
N ASP A 221 17.79 -3.91 -0.93
CA ASP A 221 18.61 -4.16 0.24
C ASP A 221 18.00 -3.44 1.47
N MET A 222 17.58 -4.21 2.45
CA MET A 222 17.06 -3.72 3.74
C MET A 222 18.09 -3.89 4.87
N GLY A 223 19.34 -4.09 4.53
CA GLY A 223 20.42 -4.36 5.44
C GLY A 223 20.65 -5.86 5.65
N ARG A 224 21.53 -6.21 6.61
CA ARG A 224 21.90 -7.60 6.86
C ARG A 224 20.69 -8.43 7.30
N VAL A 225 20.38 -9.47 6.54
CA VAL A 225 19.21 -10.32 6.75
C VAL A 225 19.65 -11.66 7.31
N LYS A 226 19.67 -11.79 8.66
CA LYS A 226 19.61 -13.10 9.33
C LYS A 226 18.26 -13.24 9.98
N TRP A 227 17.73 -14.44 10.03
CA TRP A 227 16.45 -14.71 10.69
C TRP A 227 16.46 -14.14 12.13
N GLY A 228 15.48 -13.27 12.43
CA GLY A 228 15.32 -12.62 13.72
C GLY A 228 16.12 -11.32 13.94
N ASP A 229 16.91 -10.85 12.96
CA ASP A 229 17.57 -9.54 13.04
C ASP A 229 16.67 -8.39 12.50
N GLU A 230 17.13 -7.14 12.65
CA GLU A 230 16.37 -5.96 12.24
C GLU A 230 16.16 -5.89 10.72
N GLY A 231 17.12 -6.34 9.92
CA GLY A 231 17.00 -6.38 8.45
C GLY A 231 15.92 -7.35 8.01
N TYR A 232 15.81 -8.50 8.67
CA TYR A 232 14.75 -9.47 8.45
C TYR A 232 13.37 -8.85 8.80
N ALA A 233 13.23 -8.24 9.98
CA ALA A 233 11.97 -7.60 10.38
C ALA A 233 11.54 -6.47 9.40
N ARG A 234 12.50 -5.73 8.84
CA ARG A 234 12.25 -4.68 7.85
C ARG A 234 11.74 -5.26 6.53
N GLU A 235 12.36 -6.34 6.05
CA GLU A 235 11.94 -7.00 4.80
C GLU A 235 10.58 -7.68 4.94
N GLU A 236 10.30 -8.32 6.08
CA GLU A 236 8.96 -8.85 6.40
C GLU A 236 7.89 -7.75 6.39
N LEU A 237 8.20 -6.58 6.93
CA LEU A 237 7.27 -5.44 6.88
C LEU A 237 7.00 -4.98 5.45
N VAL A 238 8.01 -4.99 4.57
CA VAL A 238 7.83 -4.69 3.15
C VAL A 238 6.94 -5.73 2.48
N ALA A 239 7.15 -7.02 2.74
CA ALA A 239 6.38 -8.10 2.15
C ALA A 239 4.92 -8.08 2.62
N GLU A 240 4.70 -7.81 3.89
CA GLU A 240 3.36 -7.64 4.48
C GLU A 240 2.59 -6.48 3.84
N LEU A 241 3.22 -5.31 3.73
CA LEU A 241 2.61 -4.15 3.10
C LEU A 241 2.38 -4.35 1.60
N GLY A 242 3.32 -4.99 0.91
CA GLY A 242 3.21 -5.30 -0.52
C GLY A 242 2.10 -6.29 -0.81
N SER A 243 1.96 -7.33 0.00
CA SER A 243 0.84 -8.26 -0.06
C SER A 243 -0.50 -7.55 0.13
N ALA A 244 -0.62 -6.69 1.15
CA ALA A 244 -1.83 -5.93 1.40
C ALA A 244 -2.20 -5.01 0.21
N PHE A 245 -1.20 -4.38 -0.42
CA PHE A 245 -1.40 -3.53 -1.59
C PHE A 245 -1.87 -4.35 -2.81
N LEU A 246 -1.25 -5.51 -3.06
CA LEU A 246 -1.64 -6.42 -4.14
C LEU A 246 -3.05 -6.98 -3.91
N CYS A 247 -3.35 -7.44 -2.70
CA CYS A 247 -4.69 -7.93 -2.36
C CYS A 247 -5.77 -6.88 -2.65
N ALA A 248 -5.51 -5.61 -2.29
CA ALA A 248 -6.42 -4.52 -2.59
C ALA A 248 -6.59 -4.27 -4.10
N ASP A 249 -5.49 -4.34 -4.87
CA ASP A 249 -5.51 -4.13 -6.32
C ASP A 249 -6.22 -5.27 -7.05
N LEU A 250 -6.07 -6.49 -6.55
CA LEU A 250 -6.65 -7.72 -7.13
C LEU A 250 -8.05 -8.03 -6.59
N GLY A 251 -8.51 -7.28 -5.59
CA GLY A 251 -9.83 -7.48 -4.97
C GLY A 251 -9.96 -8.77 -4.18
N ILE A 252 -8.86 -9.27 -3.59
CA ILE A 252 -8.82 -10.44 -2.70
C ILE A 252 -8.64 -10.02 -1.26
N THR A 253 -9.15 -10.85 -0.33
CA THR A 253 -9.03 -10.59 1.11
C THR A 253 -7.63 -10.92 1.59
N PRO A 254 -6.89 -9.98 2.23
CA PRO A 254 -5.61 -10.30 2.83
C PRO A 254 -5.81 -11.29 3.99
N GLU A 255 -5.00 -12.32 4.02
CA GLU A 255 -5.03 -13.30 5.11
C GLU A 255 -4.19 -12.84 6.29
N VAL A 256 -4.72 -13.08 7.49
CA VAL A 256 -3.96 -12.94 8.74
C VAL A 256 -3.21 -14.24 8.99
N ARG A 257 -1.93 -14.30 8.64
CA ARG A 257 -1.10 -15.47 8.93
C ARG A 257 -0.85 -15.57 10.46
N GLU A 258 -0.90 -16.76 11.00
CA GLU A 258 -0.72 -17.01 12.44
C GLU A 258 0.69 -16.62 12.95
N ASP A 259 1.72 -16.73 12.10
CA ASP A 259 3.10 -16.36 12.40
C ASP A 259 3.33 -14.85 12.49
N HIS A 260 2.41 -14.03 11.97
CA HIS A 260 2.51 -12.56 12.03
C HIS A 260 2.46 -11.99 13.45
N ALA A 261 1.85 -12.69 14.42
CA ALA A 261 1.86 -12.25 15.81
C ALA A 261 3.30 -12.19 16.37
N ALA A 262 4.19 -13.05 15.91
CA ALA A 262 5.59 -13.07 16.31
C ALA A 262 6.38 -11.86 15.75
N TYR A 263 5.97 -11.32 14.60
CA TYR A 263 6.65 -10.19 13.98
C TYR A 263 6.24 -8.84 14.55
N ILE A 264 5.04 -8.70 15.15
CA ILE A 264 4.56 -7.41 15.68
C ILE A 264 5.55 -6.83 16.69
N GLY A 265 6.08 -7.66 17.59
CA GLY A 265 7.10 -7.22 18.56
C GLY A 265 8.38 -6.71 17.90
N SER A 266 8.83 -7.38 16.84
CA SER A 266 10.00 -6.96 16.06
C SER A 266 9.75 -5.68 15.28
N TRP A 267 8.56 -5.53 14.68
CA TRP A 267 8.17 -4.29 13.98
C TRP A 267 8.05 -3.11 14.93
N LEU A 268 7.44 -3.30 16.10
CA LEU A 268 7.36 -2.26 17.14
C LEU A 268 8.75 -1.77 17.57
N LYS A 269 9.70 -2.70 17.73
CA LYS A 269 11.08 -2.34 18.07
C LYS A 269 11.68 -1.46 16.98
N VAL A 270 11.74 -1.93 15.74
CA VAL A 270 12.40 -1.19 14.65
C VAL A 270 11.69 0.13 14.31
N LEU A 271 10.36 0.23 14.48
CA LEU A 271 9.61 1.47 14.27
C LEU A 271 9.81 2.50 15.41
N LYS A 272 10.04 2.03 16.62
CA LYS A 272 10.40 2.92 17.76
C LYS A 272 11.80 3.50 17.58
N ASP A 273 12.73 2.69 17.05
CA ASP A 273 14.12 3.08 16.84
C ASP A 273 14.30 4.00 15.63
N ASP A 274 13.54 3.77 14.54
CA ASP A 274 13.60 4.57 13.32
C ASP A 274 12.21 5.00 12.82
N LYS A 275 11.85 6.26 13.07
CA LYS A 275 10.57 6.85 12.66
C LYS A 275 10.39 6.99 11.14
N ARG A 276 11.45 6.82 10.35
CA ARG A 276 11.39 6.83 8.88
C ARG A 276 11.17 5.45 8.27
N LEU A 277 11.37 4.41 9.07
CA LEU A 277 11.31 3.03 8.56
C LEU A 277 9.99 2.70 7.89
N ILE A 278 8.85 3.06 8.48
CA ILE A 278 7.53 2.75 7.90
C ILE A 278 7.34 3.42 6.52
N PHE A 279 7.89 4.62 6.33
CA PHE A 279 7.85 5.32 5.04
C PHE A 279 8.70 4.60 4.00
N SER A 280 9.90 4.16 4.39
CA SER A 280 10.78 3.36 3.55
C SER A 280 10.13 2.03 3.17
N ALA A 281 9.61 1.30 4.16
CA ALA A 281 8.94 0.02 3.93
C ALA A 281 7.72 0.18 3.00
N ALA A 282 6.85 1.16 3.23
CA ALA A 282 5.70 1.44 2.38
C ALA A 282 6.10 1.87 0.96
N SER A 283 7.22 2.61 0.81
CA SER A 283 7.77 2.95 -0.50
C SER A 283 8.28 1.72 -1.25
N GLN A 284 9.01 0.83 -0.56
CA GLN A 284 9.51 -0.41 -1.17
C GLN A 284 8.37 -1.38 -1.50
N ALA A 285 7.35 -1.48 -0.65
CA ALA A 285 6.15 -2.26 -0.92
C ALA A 285 5.41 -1.73 -2.17
N GLN A 286 5.29 -0.41 -2.30
CA GLN A 286 4.71 0.20 -3.50
C GLN A 286 5.52 -0.11 -4.75
N ARG A 287 6.85 0.00 -4.69
CA ARG A 287 7.72 -0.36 -5.82
C ARG A 287 7.59 -1.83 -6.21
N ALA A 288 7.48 -2.72 -5.23
CA ALA A 288 7.27 -4.15 -5.46
C ALA A 288 5.94 -4.39 -6.20
N THR A 289 4.87 -3.76 -5.74
CA THR A 289 3.55 -3.84 -6.37
C THR A 289 3.55 -3.25 -7.78
N ASP A 290 4.10 -2.04 -7.96
CA ASP A 290 4.21 -1.40 -9.28
C ASP A 290 5.02 -2.28 -10.26
N TYR A 291 6.09 -2.95 -9.78
CA TYR A 291 6.88 -3.88 -10.57
C TYR A 291 6.06 -5.10 -11.01
N LEU A 292 5.35 -5.76 -10.10
CA LEU A 292 4.50 -6.91 -10.43
C LEU A 292 3.40 -6.55 -11.42
N HIS A 293 2.82 -5.34 -11.32
CA HIS A 293 1.89 -4.81 -12.31
C HIS A 293 2.55 -4.55 -13.67
N SER A 294 3.81 -4.12 -13.70
CA SER A 294 4.53 -3.87 -14.95
C SER A 294 4.83 -5.14 -15.78
N LEU A 295 4.79 -6.31 -15.12
CA LEU A 295 4.98 -7.61 -15.77
C LEU A 295 3.71 -8.12 -16.47
N GLN A 296 2.57 -7.46 -16.27
CA GLN A 296 1.32 -7.87 -16.87
C GLN A 296 1.33 -7.57 -18.38
N PRO A 297 0.74 -8.46 -19.22
CA PRO A 297 0.60 -8.17 -20.64
C PRO A 297 -0.15 -6.84 -20.80
N HIS A 298 0.40 -5.94 -21.62
CA HIS A 298 -0.27 -4.70 -21.94
C HIS A 298 -1.62 -5.00 -22.58
N GLN A 299 -2.70 -4.46 -22.03
CA GLN A 299 -3.99 -4.40 -22.72
C GLN A 299 -3.84 -3.40 -23.90
N ALA A 300 -3.20 -3.83 -24.97
CA ALA A 300 -2.96 -2.99 -26.15
C ALA A 300 -4.24 -2.72 -26.98
N GLU A 301 -5.41 -3.24 -26.59
CA GLU A 301 -6.60 -3.26 -27.47
C GLU A 301 -7.82 -2.47 -27.01
N ALA A 302 -7.73 -1.67 -25.94
CA ALA A 302 -8.91 -0.88 -25.52
C ALA A 302 -9.01 0.52 -26.14
N LYS A 303 -8.09 0.95 -27.00
CA LYS A 303 -8.10 2.29 -27.60
C LYS A 303 -8.60 2.40 -29.03
N GLU A 304 -8.70 1.31 -29.78
CA GLU A 304 -9.20 1.37 -31.18
C GLU A 304 -10.72 1.36 -31.32
N GLY A 305 -11.47 0.95 -30.30
CA GLY A 305 -12.94 0.89 -30.35
C GLY A 305 -13.69 2.19 -30.07
N ARG A 306 -13.01 3.29 -29.74
CA ARG A 306 -13.66 4.58 -29.40
C ARG A 306 -13.43 5.71 -30.40
N ALA A 307 -12.77 5.43 -31.51
CA ALA A 307 -12.55 6.43 -32.58
C ALA A 307 -13.48 6.25 -33.78
N ALA A 308 -14.45 5.35 -33.70
CA ALA A 308 -15.43 5.09 -34.77
C ALA A 308 -16.84 4.86 -34.23
N ALA A 309 -17.38 5.85 -33.51
CA ALA A 309 -18.82 5.99 -33.29
C ALA A 309 -19.16 7.46 -32.99
#